data_82bc35bc572969291548cb8defeda4bf
#
_entry.id   82bc35bc572969291548cb8defeda4bf
#
_cell.length_a   1.000
_cell.length_b   1.000
_cell.length_c   1.000
_cell.angle_alpha   90.00
_cell.angle_beta   90.00
_cell.angle_gamma   90.00
#
_symmetry.space_group_name_H-M   'P 1'
#
loop_
_entity.id
_entity.type
_entity.pdbx_description
1 polymer ?
#
loop_
_entity_poly.entity_id
_entity_poly.type
_entity_poly.pdbx_seq_one_letter_code
_entity_poly.pdbx_strand_id
1 'polypeptide(L)'
;MKITEIREISVPLRSTLRNSVFDFSEMTTSVVAVHTDVMRAGKPVIGYAFNSTGRYACGEQMRSRLVPRVMKADPDSLLDASGTNLDPAKILACMMQREKPGGHTERSVAVGTIEVAVWDAVAKIADKPLHALLAERFNDGKVQTKVPCYVGGGWYAPGKGIPELEAEIRSRLDEGYRVMKIKVGGAPLDEDLRRLDAAIKVIGSASSLAVDANAAWNRDNAIHYAKALAPYHLKWLEEPTDPLDFALLDELTSFYDSPIATGENLFSTQDIRNLLQFGKLRADRDIVQIDVPQSYGIVQFSKSLEVMRERGWGRHSVFPHGGNQMTLAIVAGFGLGGCEAYPGVFGAFAGFADDALVEDGMIHLSDRPGIGFEGQKDLFALMQTIN
;
A
#
# COMPACT_ATOMS: atom_id res chain seq x y z
N MET A 1 6.72 -9.03 29.52
CA MET A 1 6.79 -8.21 28.31
C MET A 1 5.50 -7.41 28.18
N LYS A 2 5.58 -6.14 27.86
CA LYS A 2 4.39 -5.31 27.66
C LYS A 2 4.65 -4.12 26.73
N ILE A 3 3.59 -3.59 26.13
CA ILE A 3 3.59 -2.26 25.52
C ILE A 3 3.60 -1.24 26.66
N THR A 4 4.58 -0.34 26.67
CA THR A 4 4.72 0.69 27.68
C THR A 4 4.05 2.00 27.28
N GLU A 5 4.00 2.29 25.99
CA GLU A 5 3.39 3.48 25.43
C GLU A 5 3.10 3.30 23.94
N ILE A 6 2.10 3.99 23.41
CA ILE A 6 1.86 4.17 21.98
C ILE A 6 1.72 5.66 21.72
N ARG A 7 2.62 6.22 20.91
CA ARG A 7 2.64 7.63 20.52
C ARG A 7 2.24 7.81 19.07
N GLU A 8 1.60 8.90 18.77
CA GLU A 8 1.28 9.34 17.41
C GLU A 8 1.55 10.82 17.24
N ILE A 9 2.14 11.17 16.10
CA ILE A 9 2.19 12.54 15.62
C ILE A 9 1.63 12.63 14.21
N SER A 10 0.89 13.70 13.93
CA SER A 10 0.40 14.03 12.59
C SER A 10 1.35 15.04 11.96
N VAL A 11 1.93 14.68 10.81
CA VAL A 11 2.90 15.53 10.11
C VAL A 11 2.42 15.83 8.68
N PRO A 12 2.74 17.01 8.10
CA PRO A 12 2.40 17.34 6.74
C PRO A 12 3.23 16.52 5.76
N LEU A 13 2.60 16.06 4.66
CA LEU A 13 3.25 15.29 3.61
C LEU A 13 4.24 16.14 2.76
N ARG A 14 3.98 17.45 2.66
CA ARG A 14 4.81 18.43 1.92
C ARG A 14 5.03 18.06 0.45
N SER A 15 3.97 17.60 -0.23
CA SER A 15 4.00 17.28 -1.66
C SER A 15 3.35 18.41 -2.47
N THR A 16 3.83 18.65 -3.68
CA THR A 16 3.21 19.57 -4.66
C THR A 16 2.52 18.85 -5.80
N LEU A 17 2.36 17.55 -5.69
CA LEU A 17 1.82 16.70 -6.73
C LEU A 17 0.30 16.69 -6.72
N ARG A 18 -0.28 16.40 -7.89
CA ARG A 18 -1.72 16.23 -8.11
C ARG A 18 -1.97 15.03 -9.02
N ASN A 19 -3.07 14.35 -8.76
CA ASN A 19 -3.68 13.42 -9.71
C ASN A 19 -5.01 14.02 -10.23
N SER A 20 -5.89 13.19 -10.77
CA SER A 20 -7.20 13.62 -11.28
C SER A 20 -8.18 14.06 -10.16
N VAL A 21 -7.93 13.69 -8.90
CA VAL A 21 -8.83 13.91 -7.75
C VAL A 21 -8.15 14.66 -6.60
N PHE A 22 -6.89 14.32 -6.27
CA PHE A 22 -6.21 14.82 -5.08
C PHE A 22 -5.15 15.88 -5.37
N ASP A 23 -5.12 16.90 -4.49
CA ASP A 23 -3.98 17.78 -4.27
C ASP A 23 -3.30 17.35 -2.96
N PHE A 24 -2.07 16.87 -3.04
CA PHE A 24 -1.36 16.35 -1.88
C PHE A 24 -0.69 17.43 -1.02
N SER A 25 -0.81 18.71 -1.38
CA SER A 25 -0.13 19.82 -0.70
C SER A 25 -0.61 20.03 0.75
N GLU A 26 -1.87 19.70 1.04
CA GLU A 26 -2.47 19.82 2.36
C GLU A 26 -2.58 18.49 3.11
N MET A 27 -2.11 17.40 2.50
CA MET A 27 -2.22 16.08 3.12
C MET A 27 -1.29 15.94 4.31
N THR A 28 -1.80 15.29 5.35
CA THR A 28 -1.07 14.94 6.57
C THR A 28 -0.96 13.43 6.72
N THR A 29 0.07 12.97 7.42
CA THR A 29 0.34 11.56 7.70
C THR A 29 0.49 11.36 9.20
N SER A 30 -0.17 10.35 9.77
CA SER A 30 0.09 9.89 11.14
C SER A 30 1.33 9.01 11.17
N VAL A 31 2.28 9.33 12.03
CA VAL A 31 3.42 8.46 12.37
C VAL A 31 3.21 7.89 13.77
N VAL A 32 3.36 6.58 13.90
CA VAL A 32 3.09 5.84 15.15
C VAL A 32 4.36 5.17 15.65
N ALA A 33 4.60 5.23 16.95
CA ALA A 33 5.62 4.46 17.66
C ALA A 33 4.97 3.61 18.77
N VAL A 34 5.22 2.31 18.76
CA VAL A 34 4.81 1.34 19.79
C VAL A 34 6.02 1.00 20.63
N HIS A 35 6.07 1.53 21.85
CA HIS A 35 7.16 1.31 22.80
C HIS A 35 6.92 0.03 23.61
N THR A 36 7.98 -0.75 23.81
CA THR A 36 7.95 -1.97 24.62
C THR A 36 8.97 -1.91 25.76
N ASP A 37 8.82 -2.78 26.76
CA ASP A 37 9.82 -2.99 27.82
C ASP A 37 10.93 -3.97 27.42
N VAL A 38 10.91 -4.47 26.18
CA VAL A 38 11.94 -5.37 25.67
C VAL A 38 13.18 -4.58 25.28
N MET A 39 14.34 -5.03 25.75
CA MET A 39 15.63 -4.39 25.48
C MET A 39 16.42 -5.19 24.44
N ARG A 40 16.96 -4.49 23.42
CA ARG A 40 17.90 -5.02 22.44
C ARG A 40 19.08 -4.07 22.31
N ALA A 41 20.31 -4.58 22.38
CA ALA A 41 21.55 -3.77 22.34
C ALA A 41 21.50 -2.53 23.27
N GLY A 42 20.92 -2.68 24.47
CA GLY A 42 20.83 -1.61 25.47
C GLY A 42 19.78 -0.53 25.20
N LYS A 43 18.91 -0.73 24.20
CA LYS A 43 17.81 0.20 23.86
C LYS A 43 16.47 -0.52 23.89
N PRO A 44 15.36 0.18 24.25
CA PRO A 44 14.02 -0.40 24.15
C PRO A 44 13.68 -0.70 22.69
N VAL A 45 13.00 -1.82 22.45
CA VAL A 45 12.43 -2.11 21.12
C VAL A 45 11.23 -1.23 20.91
N ILE A 46 11.24 -0.50 19.79
CA ILE A 46 10.16 0.37 19.36
C ILE A 46 9.76 -0.04 17.93
N GLY A 47 8.47 -0.34 17.76
CA GLY A 47 7.91 -0.58 16.45
C GLY A 47 7.33 0.69 15.86
N TYR A 48 7.55 0.93 14.57
CA TYR A 48 7.10 2.10 13.86
C TYR A 48 6.19 1.75 12.69
N ALA A 49 5.29 2.67 12.36
CA ALA A 49 4.56 2.70 11.11
C ALA A 49 4.07 4.12 10.82
N PHE A 50 3.56 4.32 9.62
CA PHE A 50 2.80 5.51 9.25
C PHE A 50 1.59 5.09 8.39
N ASN A 51 0.53 5.90 8.33
CA ASN A 51 -0.53 5.61 7.39
C ASN A 51 -0.04 5.87 5.96
N SER A 52 -0.29 4.91 5.09
CA SER A 52 0.06 5.00 3.67
C SER A 52 -0.55 6.24 3.03
N THR A 53 0.11 6.79 2.00
CA THR A 53 -0.37 7.98 1.29
C THR A 53 -1.73 7.75 0.64
N GLY A 54 -2.55 8.79 0.54
CA GLY A 54 -3.91 8.73 -0.01
C GLY A 54 -5.02 8.90 1.03
N ARG A 55 -4.68 8.89 2.33
CA ARG A 55 -5.60 9.21 3.44
C ARG A 55 -4.93 10.15 4.44
N TYR A 56 -5.72 11.06 5.03
CA TYR A 56 -5.24 12.00 6.03
C TYR A 56 -4.85 11.30 7.34
N ALA A 57 -4.08 12.01 8.15
CA ALA A 57 -3.73 11.58 9.49
C ALA A 57 -4.98 11.33 10.36
N CYS A 58 -4.96 10.25 11.13
CA CYS A 58 -6.06 9.80 11.98
C CYS A 58 -5.73 9.91 13.49
N GLY A 59 -4.86 10.84 13.86
CA GLY A 59 -4.28 10.94 15.20
C GLY A 59 -5.30 11.03 16.32
N GLU A 60 -6.40 11.78 16.14
CA GLU A 60 -7.42 11.90 17.18
C GLU A 60 -8.10 10.55 17.48
N GLN A 61 -8.45 9.78 16.46
CA GLN A 61 -9.02 8.44 16.67
C GLN A 61 -8.03 7.50 17.38
N MET A 62 -6.75 7.59 17.05
CA MET A 62 -5.71 6.80 17.70
C MET A 62 -5.57 7.17 19.17
N ARG A 63 -5.35 8.45 19.47
CA ARG A 63 -5.06 8.93 20.84
C ARG A 63 -6.24 8.84 21.81
N SER A 64 -7.44 9.21 21.34
CA SER A 64 -8.61 9.27 22.23
C SER A 64 -9.37 7.94 22.34
N ARG A 65 -9.24 7.04 21.38
CA ARG A 65 -10.10 5.85 21.26
C ARG A 65 -9.34 4.54 21.24
N LEU A 66 -8.36 4.37 20.35
CA LEU A 66 -7.71 3.08 20.11
C LEU A 66 -6.58 2.80 21.10
N VAL A 67 -5.66 3.73 21.27
CA VAL A 67 -4.52 3.61 22.19
C VAL A 67 -4.97 3.38 23.63
N PRO A 68 -5.97 4.11 24.20
CA PRO A 68 -6.43 3.86 25.56
C PRO A 68 -6.98 2.46 25.79
N ARG A 69 -7.50 1.77 24.78
CA ARG A 69 -7.96 0.38 24.90
C ARG A 69 -6.79 -0.57 25.10
N VAL A 70 -5.76 -0.41 24.27
CA VAL A 70 -4.55 -1.23 24.38
C VAL A 70 -3.84 -1.00 25.72
N MET A 71 -3.69 0.28 26.12
CA MET A 71 -2.98 0.65 27.35
C MET A 71 -3.72 0.27 28.65
N LYS A 72 -5.05 0.04 28.59
CA LYS A 72 -5.86 -0.43 29.72
C LYS A 72 -6.02 -1.95 29.75
N ALA A 73 -5.65 -2.66 28.71
CA ALA A 73 -5.74 -4.12 28.67
C ALA A 73 -4.71 -4.73 29.63
N ASP A 74 -5.04 -5.91 30.14
CA ASP A 74 -4.05 -6.72 30.85
C ASP A 74 -2.92 -7.06 29.87
N PRO A 75 -1.66 -6.69 30.16
CA PRO A 75 -0.53 -6.95 29.28
C PRO A 75 -0.41 -8.42 28.83
N ASP A 76 -0.67 -9.37 29.71
CA ASP A 76 -0.56 -10.79 29.42
C ASP A 76 -1.62 -11.24 28.39
N SER A 77 -2.76 -10.54 28.34
CA SER A 77 -3.80 -10.80 27.32
C SER A 77 -3.40 -10.41 25.90
N LEU A 78 -2.34 -9.63 25.73
CA LEU A 78 -1.83 -9.13 24.46
C LEU A 78 -0.62 -9.92 23.91
N LEU A 79 -0.16 -10.94 24.69
CA LEU A 79 0.97 -11.78 24.32
C LEU A 79 0.55 -12.97 23.46
N ASP A 80 1.49 -13.48 22.70
CA ASP A 80 1.36 -14.73 21.96
C ASP A 80 1.19 -15.94 22.91
N ALA A 81 0.94 -17.11 22.34
CA ALA A 81 0.72 -18.31 23.16
C ALA A 81 1.97 -18.74 23.97
N SER A 82 3.16 -18.33 23.57
CA SER A 82 4.40 -18.61 24.28
C SER A 82 4.70 -17.60 25.39
N GLY A 83 4.03 -16.46 25.39
CA GLY A 83 4.31 -15.32 26.28
C GLY A 83 5.64 -14.61 25.99
N THR A 84 6.29 -14.92 24.85
CA THR A 84 7.62 -14.41 24.50
C THR A 84 7.59 -13.28 23.47
N ASN A 85 6.41 -12.98 22.88
CA ASN A 85 6.22 -11.87 21.96
C ASN A 85 4.80 -11.30 22.07
N LEU A 86 4.57 -10.14 21.44
CA LEU A 86 3.24 -9.56 21.28
C LEU A 86 2.44 -10.37 20.25
N ASP A 87 1.11 -10.41 20.41
CA ASP A 87 0.17 -11.01 19.45
C ASP A 87 -0.60 -9.91 18.70
N PRO A 88 -0.26 -9.62 17.43
CA PRO A 88 -0.96 -8.59 16.66
C PRO A 88 -2.46 -8.84 16.51
N ALA A 89 -2.91 -10.11 16.45
CA ALA A 89 -4.32 -10.44 16.33
C ALA A 89 -5.10 -10.11 17.62
N LYS A 90 -4.52 -10.37 18.79
CA LYS A 90 -5.11 -9.99 20.08
C LYS A 90 -5.14 -8.48 20.26
N ILE A 91 -4.08 -7.77 19.83
CA ILE A 91 -4.01 -6.31 19.89
C ILE A 91 -5.03 -5.69 18.95
N LEU A 92 -5.16 -6.20 17.72
CA LEU A 92 -6.22 -5.79 16.78
C LEU A 92 -7.61 -6.01 17.41
N ALA A 93 -7.87 -7.17 17.98
CA ALA A 93 -9.14 -7.46 18.64
C ALA A 93 -9.42 -6.52 19.83
N CYS A 94 -8.39 -6.17 20.61
CA CYS A 94 -8.47 -5.19 21.69
C CYS A 94 -8.86 -3.80 21.16
N MET A 95 -8.20 -3.30 20.12
CA MET A 95 -8.54 -2.02 19.49
C MET A 95 -9.98 -2.00 18.94
N MET A 96 -10.45 -3.12 18.40
CA MET A 96 -11.76 -3.24 17.78
C MET A 96 -12.90 -3.56 18.75
N GLN A 97 -12.65 -3.65 20.05
CA GLN A 97 -13.70 -3.86 21.05
C GLN A 97 -14.79 -2.81 20.96
N ARG A 98 -16.05 -3.25 20.92
CA ARG A 98 -17.26 -2.41 20.86
C ARG A 98 -17.36 -1.53 19.60
N GLU A 99 -16.62 -1.88 18.53
CA GLU A 99 -16.80 -1.24 17.24
C GLU A 99 -17.98 -1.86 16.49
N LYS A 100 -18.82 -1.01 15.89
CA LYS A 100 -19.89 -1.48 15.00
C LYS A 100 -19.31 -1.94 13.66
N PRO A 101 -19.86 -3.00 13.06
CA PRO A 101 -19.54 -3.37 11.68
C PRO A 101 -19.84 -2.25 10.70
N GLY A 102 -19.15 -2.23 9.55
CA GLY A 102 -19.32 -1.21 8.53
C GLY A 102 -18.61 0.12 8.89
N GLY A 103 -18.81 1.15 8.08
CA GLY A 103 -18.20 2.46 8.28
C GLY A 103 -16.66 2.40 8.29
N HIS A 104 -16.10 1.72 7.29
CA HIS A 104 -14.66 1.63 7.09
C HIS A 104 -14.19 2.95 6.44
N THR A 105 -13.06 3.42 6.71
CA THR A 105 -12.25 4.51 6.16
C THR A 105 -11.23 4.95 7.21
N GLU A 106 -11.38 6.13 7.86
CA GLU A 106 -10.41 6.64 8.85
C GLU A 106 -10.21 5.67 10.04
N ARG A 107 -11.26 4.94 10.44
CA ARG A 107 -11.11 3.91 11.48
C ARG A 107 -10.17 2.79 11.03
N SER A 108 -10.32 2.30 9.81
CA SER A 108 -9.46 1.23 9.29
C SER A 108 -8.02 1.70 9.14
N VAL A 109 -7.81 2.94 8.70
CA VAL A 109 -6.49 3.58 8.60
C VAL A 109 -5.85 3.72 9.99
N ALA A 110 -6.58 4.26 10.97
CA ALA A 110 -6.07 4.43 12.33
C ALA A 110 -5.67 3.10 12.99
N VAL A 111 -6.51 2.08 12.87
CA VAL A 111 -6.26 0.75 13.42
C VAL A 111 -5.10 0.07 12.70
N GLY A 112 -5.09 0.09 11.36
CA GLY A 112 -4.08 -0.57 10.56
C GLY A 112 -2.69 0.02 10.75
N THR A 113 -2.58 1.34 10.88
CA THR A 113 -1.30 2.00 11.17
C THR A 113 -0.73 1.54 12.52
N ILE A 114 -1.53 1.48 13.59
CA ILE A 114 -1.07 0.97 14.89
C ILE A 114 -0.72 -0.52 14.78
N GLU A 115 -1.52 -1.31 14.07
CA GLU A 115 -1.31 -2.75 13.92
C GLU A 115 -0.01 -3.07 13.18
N VAL A 116 0.30 -2.32 12.10
CA VAL A 116 1.57 -2.48 11.38
C VAL A 116 2.77 -2.07 12.24
N ALA A 117 2.65 -1.03 13.09
CA ALA A 117 3.68 -0.68 14.06
C ALA A 117 3.89 -1.79 15.10
N VAL A 118 2.82 -2.47 15.50
CA VAL A 118 2.93 -3.67 16.38
C VAL A 118 3.69 -4.79 15.66
N TRP A 119 3.42 -5.04 14.37
CA TRP A 119 4.17 -6.05 13.61
C TRP A 119 5.66 -5.71 13.48
N ASP A 120 6.00 -4.43 13.31
CA ASP A 120 7.40 -3.99 13.32
C ASP A 120 8.07 -4.30 14.66
N ALA A 121 7.39 -3.99 15.79
CA ALA A 121 7.87 -4.37 17.11
C ALA A 121 8.04 -5.89 17.27
N VAL A 122 7.05 -6.68 16.85
CA VAL A 122 7.07 -8.15 16.91
C VAL A 122 8.27 -8.73 16.15
N ALA A 123 8.53 -8.22 14.97
CA ALA A 123 9.65 -8.66 14.14
C ALA A 123 11.00 -8.25 14.76
N LYS A 124 11.12 -7.03 15.31
CA LYS A 124 12.31 -6.55 16.04
C LYS A 124 12.55 -7.34 17.34
N ILE A 125 11.50 -7.70 18.09
CA ILE A 125 11.61 -8.57 19.27
C ILE A 125 12.14 -9.94 18.88
N ALA A 126 11.67 -10.50 17.75
CA ALA A 126 12.14 -11.78 17.22
C ALA A 126 13.53 -11.70 16.54
N ASP A 127 14.11 -10.51 16.41
CA ASP A 127 15.37 -10.24 15.70
C ASP A 127 15.34 -10.74 14.25
N LYS A 128 14.22 -10.49 13.56
CA LYS A 128 13.98 -10.92 12.18
C LYS A 128 13.49 -9.76 11.33
N PRO A 129 13.80 -9.72 10.02
CA PRO A 129 13.08 -8.87 9.08
C PRO A 129 11.59 -9.24 9.07
N LEU A 130 10.72 -8.23 8.93
CA LEU A 130 9.27 -8.46 8.91
C LEU A 130 8.86 -9.43 7.79
N HIS A 131 9.44 -9.27 6.59
CA HIS A 131 9.12 -10.17 5.47
C HIS A 131 9.45 -11.64 5.76
N ALA A 132 10.54 -11.92 6.47
CA ALA A 132 10.90 -13.29 6.86
C ALA A 132 9.90 -13.85 7.89
N LEU A 133 9.53 -13.04 8.89
CA LEU A 133 8.54 -13.44 9.89
C LEU A 133 7.15 -13.69 9.26
N LEU A 134 6.74 -12.86 8.31
CA LEU A 134 5.48 -13.04 7.58
C LEU A 134 5.52 -14.27 6.69
N ALA A 135 6.65 -14.54 6.03
CA ALA A 135 6.81 -15.75 5.22
C ALA A 135 6.69 -17.02 6.07
N GLU A 136 7.30 -17.05 7.25
CA GLU A 136 7.17 -18.16 8.20
C GLU A 136 5.70 -18.39 8.61
N ARG A 137 4.94 -17.32 8.83
CA ARG A 137 3.54 -17.43 9.31
C ARG A 137 2.52 -17.69 8.20
N PHE A 138 2.74 -17.15 7.00
CA PHE A 138 1.71 -17.06 5.95
C PHE A 138 2.13 -17.57 4.57
N ASN A 139 3.40 -17.97 4.37
CA ASN A 139 3.93 -18.39 3.07
C ASN A 139 4.82 -19.64 3.14
N ASP A 140 4.52 -20.57 4.05
CA ASP A 140 5.24 -21.84 4.22
C ASP A 140 6.76 -21.66 4.40
N GLY A 141 7.19 -20.55 4.98
CA GLY A 141 8.60 -20.19 5.13
C GLY A 141 9.32 -19.76 3.85
N LYS A 142 8.61 -19.58 2.74
CA LYS A 142 9.19 -19.17 1.46
C LYS A 142 9.47 -17.67 1.45
N VAL A 143 10.68 -17.31 1.85
CA VAL A 143 11.12 -15.90 1.88
C VAL A 143 11.53 -15.47 0.47
N GLN A 144 10.97 -14.34 -0.01
CA GLN A 144 11.45 -13.67 -1.21
C GLN A 144 12.54 -12.66 -0.82
N THR A 145 13.68 -12.71 -1.51
CA THR A 145 14.80 -11.75 -1.34
C THR A 145 14.78 -10.65 -2.40
N LYS A 146 13.96 -10.84 -3.45
CA LYS A 146 13.70 -9.89 -4.53
C LYS A 146 12.21 -9.89 -4.83
N VAL A 147 11.65 -8.72 -5.12
CA VAL A 147 10.22 -8.51 -5.42
C VAL A 147 10.08 -7.77 -6.74
N PRO A 148 9.19 -8.20 -7.66
CA PRO A 148 8.83 -7.39 -8.82
C PRO A 148 8.31 -6.02 -8.36
N CYS A 149 8.74 -4.95 -9.01
CA CYS A 149 8.24 -3.62 -8.70
C CYS A 149 7.86 -2.84 -9.96
N TYR A 150 6.90 -1.95 -9.81
CA TYR A 150 6.53 -0.96 -10.80
C TYR A 150 6.58 0.43 -10.19
N VAL A 151 6.82 1.45 -11.02
CA VAL A 151 6.97 2.81 -10.54
C VAL A 151 5.83 3.70 -11.02
N GLY A 152 5.22 4.43 -10.07
CA GLY A 152 4.21 5.43 -10.36
C GLY A 152 4.83 6.78 -10.74
N GLY A 153 4.22 7.44 -11.73
CA GLY A 153 4.65 8.73 -12.23
C GLY A 153 3.59 9.38 -13.10
N GLY A 154 4.01 10.29 -13.99
CA GLY A 154 3.12 10.95 -14.94
C GLY A 154 2.03 11.80 -14.28
N TRP A 155 2.34 12.41 -13.13
CA TRP A 155 1.46 13.31 -12.40
C TRP A 155 1.16 14.57 -13.21
N TYR A 156 -0.05 15.10 -13.09
CA TYR A 156 -0.38 16.40 -13.66
C TYR A 156 0.22 17.52 -12.81
N ALA A 157 0.96 18.42 -13.43
CA ALA A 157 1.50 19.60 -12.80
C ALA A 157 1.68 20.73 -13.83
N PRO A 158 1.58 22.00 -13.43
CA PRO A 158 1.90 23.11 -14.32
C PRO A 158 3.32 22.98 -14.90
N GLY A 159 3.46 23.14 -16.23
CA GLY A 159 4.73 23.02 -16.92
C GLY A 159 5.23 21.59 -17.17
N LYS A 160 4.47 20.56 -16.78
CA LYS A 160 4.76 19.16 -17.13
C LYS A 160 3.96 18.74 -18.37
N GLY A 161 4.61 18.78 -19.52
CA GLY A 161 4.10 18.28 -20.79
C GLY A 161 4.66 16.90 -21.16
N ILE A 162 4.54 16.55 -22.44
CA ILE A 162 5.06 15.27 -22.97
C ILE A 162 6.59 15.16 -22.82
N PRO A 163 7.42 16.20 -23.09
CA PRO A 163 8.86 16.10 -22.92
C PRO A 163 9.29 15.76 -21.50
N GLU A 164 8.63 16.36 -20.50
CA GLU A 164 8.91 16.11 -19.08
C GLU A 164 8.46 14.70 -18.67
N LEU A 165 7.33 14.20 -19.18
CA LEU A 165 6.88 12.82 -19.00
C LEU A 165 7.89 11.82 -19.59
N GLU A 166 8.34 12.06 -20.83
CA GLU A 166 9.35 11.20 -21.46
C GLU A 166 10.67 11.19 -20.67
N ALA A 167 11.11 12.36 -20.17
CA ALA A 167 12.31 12.46 -19.37
C ALA A 167 12.18 11.73 -18.02
N GLU A 168 11.02 11.85 -17.35
CA GLU A 168 10.70 11.12 -16.12
C GLU A 168 10.78 9.61 -16.37
N ILE A 169 10.16 9.10 -17.43
CA ILE A 169 10.17 7.67 -17.74
C ILE A 169 11.59 7.17 -18.02
N ARG A 170 12.41 7.92 -18.81
CA ARG A 170 13.82 7.54 -19.05
C ARG A 170 14.60 7.44 -17.75
N SER A 171 14.45 8.43 -16.84
CA SER A 171 15.09 8.37 -15.51
C SER A 171 14.73 7.10 -14.75
N ARG A 172 13.44 6.71 -14.77
CA ARG A 172 12.99 5.48 -14.09
C ARG A 172 13.54 4.20 -14.72
N LEU A 173 13.67 4.18 -16.06
CA LEU A 173 14.33 3.06 -16.75
C LEU A 173 15.82 2.96 -16.38
N ASP A 174 16.51 4.09 -16.28
CA ASP A 174 17.91 4.17 -15.88
C ASP A 174 18.12 3.73 -14.41
N GLU A 175 17.13 4.00 -13.53
CA GLU A 175 17.09 3.53 -12.15
C GLU A 175 16.81 2.02 -12.03
N GLY A 176 16.53 1.31 -13.14
CA GLY A 176 16.33 -0.13 -13.16
C GLY A 176 14.87 -0.59 -13.21
N TYR A 177 13.88 0.31 -13.18
CA TYR A 177 12.48 -0.05 -13.34
C TYR A 177 12.17 -0.51 -14.76
N ARG A 178 11.16 -1.39 -14.93
CA ARG A 178 10.74 -1.92 -16.24
C ARG A 178 9.23 -1.77 -16.47
N VAL A 179 8.47 -1.50 -15.44
CA VAL A 179 7.03 -1.30 -15.48
C VAL A 179 6.71 0.06 -14.90
N MET A 180 5.92 0.85 -15.63
CA MET A 180 5.50 2.20 -15.26
C MET A 180 4.00 2.25 -15.05
N LYS A 181 3.55 3.17 -14.18
CA LYS A 181 2.14 3.57 -14.04
C LYS A 181 2.04 5.08 -14.20
N ILE A 182 1.21 5.58 -15.11
CA ILE A 182 0.97 7.02 -15.30
C ILE A 182 -0.48 7.38 -15.01
N LYS A 183 -0.72 8.63 -14.62
CA LYS A 183 -2.06 9.13 -14.33
C LYS A 183 -2.80 9.47 -15.63
N VAL A 184 -4.12 9.17 -15.65
CA VAL A 184 -5.07 9.51 -16.72
C VAL A 184 -6.34 10.11 -16.10
N GLY A 185 -7.16 10.78 -16.92
CA GLY A 185 -8.43 11.36 -16.47
C GLY A 185 -8.33 12.78 -15.90
N GLY A 186 -7.14 13.33 -15.76
CA GLY A 186 -6.92 14.73 -15.36
C GLY A 186 -6.77 15.70 -16.53
N ALA A 187 -6.78 15.19 -17.76
CA ALA A 187 -6.75 15.94 -19.01
C ALA A 187 -7.84 15.42 -19.97
N PRO A 188 -8.15 16.12 -21.08
CA PRO A 188 -9.01 15.57 -22.13
C PRO A 188 -8.46 14.25 -22.70
N LEU A 189 -9.35 13.35 -23.12
CA LEU A 189 -8.96 12.02 -23.62
C LEU A 189 -7.88 12.06 -24.71
N ASP A 190 -8.00 12.96 -25.68
CA ASP A 190 -7.02 13.08 -26.77
C ASP A 190 -5.64 13.50 -26.29
N GLU A 191 -5.55 14.26 -25.21
CA GLU A 191 -4.29 14.61 -24.54
C GLU A 191 -3.72 13.42 -23.77
N ASP A 192 -4.55 12.72 -23.00
CA ASP A 192 -4.13 11.51 -22.29
C ASP A 192 -3.66 10.42 -23.26
N LEU A 193 -4.31 10.24 -24.41
CA LEU A 193 -3.85 9.30 -25.44
C LEU A 193 -2.49 9.71 -26.02
N ARG A 194 -2.23 11.00 -26.27
CA ARG A 194 -0.90 11.47 -26.70
C ARG A 194 0.17 11.23 -25.64
N ARG A 195 -0.16 11.42 -24.35
CA ARG A 195 0.74 11.10 -23.23
C ARG A 195 1.03 9.60 -23.15
N LEU A 196 0.01 8.78 -23.38
CA LEU A 196 0.12 7.32 -23.43
C LEU A 196 1.05 6.86 -24.56
N ASP A 197 0.84 7.37 -25.78
CA ASP A 197 1.67 7.07 -26.95
C ASP A 197 3.14 7.45 -26.71
N ALA A 198 3.39 8.61 -26.12
CA ALA A 198 4.73 9.06 -25.78
C ALA A 198 5.39 8.15 -24.72
N ALA A 199 4.64 7.76 -23.68
CA ALA A 199 5.10 6.85 -22.66
C ALA A 199 5.46 5.47 -23.25
N ILE A 200 4.58 4.87 -24.06
CA ILE A 200 4.80 3.57 -24.72
C ILE A 200 6.04 3.63 -25.62
N LYS A 201 6.23 4.73 -26.37
CA LYS A 201 7.40 4.91 -27.23
C LYS A 201 8.72 4.87 -26.45
N VAL A 202 8.75 5.42 -25.23
CA VAL A 202 9.95 5.41 -24.40
C VAL A 202 10.16 4.06 -23.70
N ILE A 203 9.10 3.45 -23.18
CA ILE A 203 9.13 2.16 -22.48
C ILE A 203 9.41 1.01 -23.46
N GLY A 204 8.92 1.12 -24.70
CA GLY A 204 9.06 0.13 -25.76
C GLY A 204 7.96 -0.95 -25.77
N SER A 205 7.06 -0.98 -24.79
CA SER A 205 5.94 -1.94 -24.72
C SER A 205 4.74 -1.39 -23.96
N ALA A 206 3.55 -1.49 -24.53
CA ALA A 206 2.31 -1.14 -23.84
C ALA A 206 2.00 -2.08 -22.64
N SER A 207 2.39 -3.36 -22.73
CA SER A 207 2.22 -4.31 -21.62
C SER A 207 3.11 -4.02 -20.41
N SER A 208 4.05 -3.09 -20.52
CA SER A 208 4.86 -2.55 -19.42
C SER A 208 4.32 -1.22 -18.88
N LEU A 209 3.19 -0.74 -19.40
CA LEU A 209 2.55 0.51 -18.96
C LEU A 209 1.19 0.22 -18.36
N ALA A 210 0.98 0.65 -17.12
CA ALA A 210 -0.31 0.75 -16.46
C ALA A 210 -0.80 2.21 -16.49
N VAL A 211 -2.12 2.41 -16.41
CA VAL A 211 -2.73 3.73 -16.28
C VAL A 211 -3.66 3.75 -15.09
N ASP A 212 -3.77 4.92 -14.43
CA ASP A 212 -4.51 5.08 -13.19
C ASP A 212 -5.43 6.33 -13.29
N ALA A 213 -6.73 6.10 -13.21
CA ALA A 213 -7.76 7.12 -13.26
C ALA A 213 -8.14 7.68 -11.88
N ASN A 214 -7.68 7.04 -10.78
CA ASN A 214 -7.99 7.42 -9.41
C ASN A 214 -9.49 7.66 -9.15
N ALA A 215 -10.34 6.79 -9.68
CA ALA A 215 -11.80 6.84 -9.53
C ALA A 215 -12.46 8.17 -10.00
N ALA A 216 -11.81 8.92 -10.89
CA ALA A 216 -12.29 10.23 -11.34
C ALA A 216 -13.47 10.16 -12.32
N TRP A 217 -13.78 9.01 -12.90
CA TRP A 217 -14.73 8.91 -13.99
C TRP A 217 -16.13 8.56 -13.53
N ASN A 218 -17.11 9.27 -14.09
CA ASN A 218 -18.50 8.81 -14.13
C ASN A 218 -18.66 7.67 -15.14
N ARG A 219 -19.84 7.05 -15.20
CA ARG A 219 -20.12 5.92 -16.10
C ARG A 219 -19.77 6.19 -17.57
N ASP A 220 -20.19 7.34 -18.11
CA ASP A 220 -20.01 7.65 -19.53
C ASP A 220 -18.51 7.82 -19.86
N ASN A 221 -17.76 8.51 -19.00
CA ASN A 221 -16.33 8.68 -19.13
C ASN A 221 -15.59 7.34 -18.96
N ALA A 222 -15.94 6.52 -17.97
CA ALA A 222 -15.33 5.22 -17.76
C ALA A 222 -15.46 4.32 -19.00
N ILE A 223 -16.66 4.25 -19.59
CA ILE A 223 -16.91 3.50 -20.83
C ILE A 223 -16.16 4.10 -22.01
N HIS A 224 -16.14 5.43 -22.13
CA HIS A 224 -15.46 6.12 -23.23
C HIS A 224 -13.96 5.91 -23.21
N TYR A 225 -13.32 6.09 -22.04
CA TYR A 225 -11.91 5.84 -21.86
C TYR A 225 -11.56 4.34 -22.01
N ALA A 226 -12.32 3.43 -21.42
CA ALA A 226 -12.06 2.00 -21.55
C ALA A 226 -12.08 1.55 -23.02
N LYS A 227 -13.04 2.03 -23.84
CA LYS A 227 -13.08 1.75 -25.28
C LYS A 227 -11.87 2.30 -26.03
N ALA A 228 -11.43 3.52 -25.67
CA ALA A 228 -10.26 4.14 -26.31
C ALA A 228 -8.95 3.46 -25.91
N LEU A 229 -8.86 2.94 -24.69
CA LEU A 229 -7.69 2.27 -24.14
C LEU A 229 -7.60 0.78 -24.52
N ALA A 230 -8.71 0.13 -24.87
CA ALA A 230 -8.74 -1.30 -25.19
C ALA A 230 -7.72 -1.74 -26.27
N PRO A 231 -7.51 -0.99 -27.38
CA PRO A 231 -6.54 -1.37 -28.42
C PRO A 231 -5.08 -1.37 -27.97
N TYR A 232 -4.75 -0.72 -26.85
CA TYR A 232 -3.37 -0.62 -26.38
C TYR A 232 -2.87 -1.89 -25.68
N HIS A 233 -3.75 -2.73 -25.13
CA HIS A 233 -3.39 -3.92 -24.35
C HIS A 233 -2.42 -3.60 -23.20
N LEU A 234 -2.79 -2.60 -22.40
CA LEU A 234 -2.01 -2.10 -21.27
C LEU A 234 -1.81 -3.18 -20.21
N LYS A 235 -0.83 -2.97 -19.34
CA LYS A 235 -0.59 -3.85 -18.19
C LYS A 235 -1.83 -3.93 -17.29
N TRP A 236 -2.44 -2.80 -16.97
CA TRP A 236 -3.78 -2.68 -16.38
C TRP A 236 -4.35 -1.26 -16.50
N LEU A 237 -5.66 -1.17 -16.37
CA LEU A 237 -6.40 0.07 -16.12
C LEU A 237 -6.80 0.09 -14.63
N GLU A 238 -6.29 1.08 -13.87
CA GLU A 238 -6.49 1.21 -12.43
C GLU A 238 -7.60 2.19 -12.10
N GLU A 239 -8.45 1.81 -11.15
CA GLU A 239 -9.57 2.58 -10.61
C GLU A 239 -10.40 3.34 -11.64
N PRO A 240 -10.97 2.67 -12.65
CA PRO A 240 -11.77 3.33 -13.68
C PRO A 240 -13.13 3.85 -13.19
N THR A 241 -13.52 3.52 -11.95
CA THR A 241 -14.84 3.82 -11.38
C THR A 241 -14.71 4.24 -9.92
N ASP A 242 -15.78 4.80 -9.34
CA ASP A 242 -15.92 4.85 -7.89
C ASP A 242 -15.62 3.46 -7.30
N PRO A 243 -14.82 3.34 -6.23
CA PRO A 243 -14.40 2.05 -5.67
C PRO A 243 -15.56 1.15 -5.22
N LEU A 244 -16.74 1.75 -4.93
CA LEU A 244 -17.94 1.03 -4.49
C LEU A 244 -18.96 0.82 -5.62
N ASP A 245 -18.72 1.35 -6.83
CA ASP A 245 -19.61 1.10 -7.98
C ASP A 245 -19.27 -0.25 -8.65
N PHE A 246 -19.57 -1.32 -7.93
CA PHE A 246 -19.32 -2.68 -8.40
C PHE A 246 -20.14 -3.02 -9.67
N ALA A 247 -21.31 -2.39 -9.87
CA ALA A 247 -22.13 -2.63 -11.05
C ALA A 247 -21.49 -2.06 -12.32
N LEU A 248 -20.90 -0.86 -12.23
CA LEU A 248 -20.16 -0.27 -13.35
C LEU A 248 -18.86 -1.06 -13.61
N LEU A 249 -18.22 -1.56 -12.58
CA LEU A 249 -17.03 -2.39 -12.73
C LEU A 249 -17.37 -3.71 -13.47
N ASP A 250 -18.50 -4.38 -13.12
CA ASP A 250 -19.01 -5.56 -13.84
C ASP A 250 -19.31 -5.21 -15.32
N GLU A 251 -19.92 -4.06 -15.60
CA GLU A 251 -20.14 -3.60 -16.97
C GLU A 251 -18.83 -3.45 -17.74
N LEU A 252 -17.80 -2.82 -17.15
CA LEU A 252 -16.49 -2.65 -17.79
C LEU A 252 -15.80 -3.99 -18.07
N THR A 253 -15.83 -4.94 -17.13
CA THR A 253 -15.22 -6.28 -17.33
C THR A 253 -15.86 -7.06 -18.46
N SER A 254 -17.09 -6.71 -18.86
CA SER A 254 -17.81 -7.41 -19.94
C SER A 254 -17.27 -7.11 -21.35
N PHE A 255 -16.53 -6.01 -21.53
CA PHE A 255 -16.01 -5.60 -22.85
C PHE A 255 -14.54 -5.12 -22.85
N TYR A 256 -13.95 -4.86 -21.68
CA TYR A 256 -12.54 -4.46 -21.57
C TYR A 256 -11.68 -5.68 -21.26
N ASP A 257 -11.01 -6.20 -22.26
CA ASP A 257 -10.27 -7.48 -22.16
C ASP A 257 -8.94 -7.39 -21.41
N SER A 258 -8.30 -6.21 -21.39
CA SER A 258 -7.08 -6.02 -20.63
C SER A 258 -7.36 -6.03 -19.11
N PRO A 259 -6.34 -6.26 -18.27
CA PRO A 259 -6.55 -6.28 -16.82
C PRO A 259 -7.11 -4.97 -16.27
N ILE A 260 -8.04 -5.08 -15.31
CA ILE A 260 -8.49 -3.98 -14.45
C ILE A 260 -7.82 -4.16 -13.10
N ALA A 261 -7.34 -3.06 -12.50
CA ALA A 261 -6.77 -3.03 -11.16
C ALA A 261 -7.61 -2.12 -10.27
N THR A 262 -7.91 -2.56 -9.04
CA THR A 262 -8.65 -1.77 -8.05
C THR A 262 -8.47 -2.34 -6.65
N GLY A 263 -8.86 -1.57 -5.63
CA GLY A 263 -8.90 -2.05 -4.25
C GLY A 263 -8.13 -1.20 -3.26
N GLU A 264 -7.39 -0.19 -3.67
CA GLU A 264 -6.68 0.71 -2.75
C GLU A 264 -7.65 1.47 -1.82
N ASN A 265 -8.87 1.69 -2.27
CA ASN A 265 -9.94 2.36 -1.55
C ASN A 265 -10.98 1.40 -0.94
N LEU A 266 -10.64 0.12 -0.77
CA LEU A 266 -11.43 -0.90 -0.09
C LEU A 266 -10.75 -1.28 1.22
N PHE A 267 -11.43 -1.09 2.33
CA PHE A 267 -10.81 -1.04 3.66
C PHE A 267 -11.14 -2.22 4.57
N SER A 268 -11.80 -3.25 4.05
CA SER A 268 -12.14 -4.43 4.85
C SER A 268 -12.24 -5.71 4.03
N THR A 269 -12.15 -6.84 4.70
CA THR A 269 -12.41 -8.15 4.07
C THR A 269 -13.82 -8.24 3.48
N GLN A 270 -14.80 -7.50 4.06
CA GLN A 270 -16.15 -7.48 3.51
C GLN A 270 -16.22 -6.70 2.19
N ASP A 271 -15.47 -5.61 2.08
CA ASP A 271 -15.36 -4.86 0.82
C ASP A 271 -14.75 -5.73 -0.29
N ILE A 272 -13.71 -6.51 0.04
CA ILE A 272 -13.12 -7.47 -0.91
C ILE A 272 -14.13 -8.57 -1.30
N ARG A 273 -14.91 -9.08 -0.36
CA ARG A 273 -16.01 -10.03 -0.68
C ARG A 273 -16.99 -9.43 -1.67
N ASN A 274 -17.40 -8.17 -1.45
CA ASN A 274 -18.34 -7.47 -2.30
C ASN A 274 -17.73 -7.19 -3.69
N LEU A 275 -16.49 -6.74 -3.76
CA LEU A 275 -15.76 -6.55 -5.01
C LEU A 275 -15.77 -7.83 -5.86
N LEU A 276 -15.35 -8.96 -5.28
CA LEU A 276 -15.25 -10.22 -6.01
C LEU A 276 -16.63 -10.80 -6.36
N GLN A 277 -17.66 -10.53 -5.55
CA GLN A 277 -19.02 -11.04 -5.77
C GLN A 277 -19.78 -10.22 -6.80
N PHE A 278 -19.70 -8.91 -6.75
CA PHE A 278 -20.55 -7.98 -7.51
C PHE A 278 -19.80 -7.21 -8.59
N GLY A 279 -18.50 -6.94 -8.43
CA GLY A 279 -17.67 -6.28 -9.44
C GLY A 279 -17.17 -7.21 -10.53
N LYS A 280 -17.38 -8.53 -10.39
CA LYS A 280 -17.05 -9.55 -11.40
C LYS A 280 -15.64 -9.51 -11.94
N LEU A 281 -14.68 -9.07 -11.13
CA LEU A 281 -13.28 -9.15 -11.50
C LEU A 281 -12.86 -10.59 -11.82
N ARG A 282 -11.94 -10.72 -12.76
CA ARG A 282 -11.53 -11.99 -13.36
C ARG A 282 -10.23 -12.47 -12.72
N ALA A 283 -10.28 -13.55 -11.97
CA ALA A 283 -9.16 -14.09 -11.19
C ALA A 283 -7.93 -14.50 -12.03
N ASP A 284 -8.14 -14.74 -13.34
CA ASP A 284 -7.10 -15.13 -14.29
C ASP A 284 -6.30 -13.94 -14.85
N ARG A 285 -6.74 -12.68 -14.62
CA ARG A 285 -6.10 -11.51 -15.22
C ARG A 285 -6.16 -10.22 -14.40
N ASP A 286 -7.26 -9.94 -13.68
CA ASP A 286 -7.42 -8.66 -12.97
C ASP A 286 -6.56 -8.59 -11.70
N ILE A 287 -6.36 -7.39 -11.17
CA ILE A 287 -5.44 -7.09 -10.08
C ILE A 287 -6.20 -6.53 -8.89
N VAL A 288 -5.86 -6.96 -7.69
CA VAL A 288 -6.40 -6.41 -6.44
C VAL A 288 -5.30 -5.69 -5.67
N GLN A 289 -5.56 -4.42 -5.29
CA GLN A 289 -4.55 -3.48 -4.79
C GLN A 289 -4.81 -2.99 -3.35
N ILE A 290 -5.22 -3.89 -2.45
CA ILE A 290 -5.50 -3.54 -1.05
C ILE A 290 -4.31 -2.79 -0.44
N ASP A 291 -4.54 -1.59 0.10
CA ASP A 291 -3.56 -0.89 0.93
C ASP A 291 -3.61 -1.45 2.35
N VAL A 292 -2.59 -2.19 2.75
CA VAL A 292 -2.61 -2.98 4.00
C VAL A 292 -2.66 -2.10 5.26
N PRO A 293 -1.81 -1.07 5.43
CA PRO A 293 -1.93 -0.11 6.53
C PRO A 293 -3.30 0.58 6.59
N GLN A 294 -3.94 0.84 5.46
CA GLN A 294 -5.24 1.49 5.41
C GLN A 294 -6.43 0.55 5.65
N SER A 295 -6.21 -0.77 5.56
CA SER A 295 -7.26 -1.80 5.63
C SER A 295 -7.17 -2.65 6.91
N TYR A 296 -7.08 -2.02 8.07
CA TYR A 296 -6.94 -2.67 9.40
C TYR A 296 -5.64 -3.46 9.60
N GLY A 297 -4.66 -3.36 8.70
CA GLY A 297 -3.34 -3.97 8.87
C GLY A 297 -3.23 -5.42 8.39
N ILE A 298 -2.13 -6.06 8.75
CA ILE A 298 -1.68 -7.35 8.22
C ILE A 298 -2.61 -8.51 8.61
N VAL A 299 -3.13 -8.52 9.84
CA VAL A 299 -4.06 -9.57 10.29
C VAL A 299 -5.36 -9.55 9.48
N GLN A 300 -5.89 -8.38 9.17
CA GLN A 300 -7.09 -8.27 8.34
C GLN A 300 -6.78 -8.62 6.88
N PHE A 301 -5.62 -8.19 6.39
CA PHE A 301 -5.16 -8.50 5.04
C PHE A 301 -5.02 -10.01 4.81
N SER A 302 -4.47 -10.76 5.78
CA SER A 302 -4.37 -12.22 5.65
C SER A 302 -5.74 -12.88 5.47
N LYS A 303 -6.78 -12.38 6.15
CA LYS A 303 -8.17 -12.84 5.96
C LYS A 303 -8.73 -12.47 4.59
N SER A 304 -8.36 -11.31 4.05
CA SER A 304 -8.76 -10.92 2.70
C SER A 304 -8.12 -11.82 1.64
N LEU A 305 -6.85 -12.18 1.79
CA LEU A 305 -6.19 -13.16 0.92
C LEU A 305 -6.85 -14.55 0.99
N GLU A 306 -7.32 -14.98 2.16
CA GLU A 306 -8.06 -16.22 2.31
C GLU A 306 -9.38 -16.20 1.54
N VAL A 307 -10.15 -15.11 1.66
CA VAL A 307 -11.38 -14.90 0.87
C VAL A 307 -11.10 -14.90 -0.63
N MET A 308 -10.00 -14.30 -1.07
CA MET A 308 -9.58 -14.32 -2.47
C MET A 308 -9.23 -15.73 -2.93
N ARG A 309 -8.44 -16.47 -2.15
CA ARG A 309 -8.07 -17.87 -2.42
C ARG A 309 -9.30 -18.77 -2.57
N GLU A 310 -10.29 -18.64 -1.69
CA GLU A 310 -11.55 -19.39 -1.76
C GLU A 310 -12.34 -19.14 -3.06
N ARG A 311 -12.06 -18.05 -3.75
CA ARG A 311 -12.65 -17.64 -5.04
C ARG A 311 -11.73 -17.85 -6.24
N GLY A 312 -10.66 -18.64 -6.07
CA GLY A 312 -9.74 -19.00 -7.15
C GLY A 312 -8.67 -17.94 -7.48
N TRP A 313 -8.53 -16.90 -6.66
CA TRP A 313 -7.51 -15.87 -6.85
C TRP A 313 -6.15 -16.34 -6.34
N GLY A 314 -5.12 -16.14 -7.17
CA GLY A 314 -3.73 -16.36 -6.78
C GLY A 314 -3.09 -15.13 -6.14
N ARG A 315 -2.06 -15.34 -5.34
CA ARG A 315 -1.28 -14.23 -4.73
C ARG A 315 -0.59 -13.35 -5.77
N HIS A 316 -0.26 -13.89 -6.94
CA HIS A 316 0.33 -13.16 -8.06
C HIS A 316 -0.58 -12.06 -8.65
N SER A 317 -1.88 -12.10 -8.37
CA SER A 317 -2.85 -11.08 -8.76
C SER A 317 -3.01 -9.97 -7.72
N VAL A 318 -2.21 -9.96 -6.65
CA VAL A 318 -2.28 -8.97 -5.58
C VAL A 318 -1.05 -8.07 -5.64
N PHE A 319 -1.30 -6.76 -5.86
CA PHE A 319 -0.27 -5.72 -5.94
C PHE A 319 -0.65 -4.59 -4.97
N PRO A 320 -0.34 -4.70 -3.68
CA PRO A 320 -0.78 -3.72 -2.69
C PRO A 320 -0.35 -2.30 -3.06
N HIS A 321 -1.29 -1.35 -2.90
CA HIS A 321 -1.00 0.07 -2.97
C HIS A 321 -0.06 0.51 -1.85
N GLY A 322 0.68 1.62 -2.05
CA GLY A 322 1.43 2.30 -1.00
C GLY A 322 2.84 2.75 -1.38
N GLY A 323 3.57 2.00 -2.20
CA GLY A 323 4.88 2.43 -2.73
C GLY A 323 5.93 2.78 -1.67
N ASN A 324 5.94 2.06 -0.54
CA ASN A 324 6.78 2.34 0.63
C ASN A 324 7.37 1.06 1.23
N GLN A 325 8.27 1.24 2.20
CA GLN A 325 9.00 0.13 2.84
C GLN A 325 8.09 -0.88 3.58
N MET A 326 6.96 -0.44 4.15
CA MET A 326 5.98 -1.35 4.77
C MET A 326 5.38 -2.28 3.73
N THR A 327 4.91 -1.72 2.62
CA THR A 327 4.31 -2.47 1.51
C THR A 327 5.31 -3.47 0.93
N LEU A 328 6.58 -3.07 0.73
CA LEU A 328 7.63 -3.96 0.24
C LEU A 328 7.81 -5.18 1.15
N ALA A 329 7.91 -4.98 2.47
CA ALA A 329 8.06 -6.07 3.44
C ALA A 329 6.84 -7.01 3.42
N ILE A 330 5.63 -6.47 3.27
CA ILE A 330 4.39 -7.25 3.20
C ILE A 330 4.33 -8.07 1.91
N VAL A 331 4.61 -7.45 0.76
CA VAL A 331 4.61 -8.13 -0.54
C VAL A 331 5.58 -9.31 -0.53
N ALA A 332 6.79 -9.11 -0.05
CA ALA A 332 7.80 -10.15 0.05
C ALA A 332 7.40 -11.28 1.00
N GLY A 333 6.86 -10.91 2.16
CA GLY A 333 6.49 -11.89 3.19
C GLY A 333 5.31 -12.78 2.80
N PHE A 334 4.34 -12.24 2.10
CA PHE A 334 3.21 -13.03 1.59
C PHE A 334 3.46 -13.66 0.22
N GLY A 335 4.54 -13.30 -0.48
CA GLY A 335 4.81 -13.81 -1.84
C GLY A 335 3.80 -13.31 -2.86
N LEU A 336 3.54 -12.00 -2.90
CA LEU A 336 2.55 -11.36 -3.76
C LEU A 336 3.10 -11.05 -5.16
N GLY A 337 2.25 -10.52 -6.03
CA GLY A 337 2.57 -10.26 -7.44
C GLY A 337 3.62 -9.17 -7.67
N GLY A 338 3.66 -8.15 -6.84
CA GLY A 338 4.63 -7.06 -6.96
C GLY A 338 4.35 -5.90 -6.03
N CYS A 339 5.29 -4.97 -5.95
CA CYS A 339 5.26 -3.79 -5.11
C CYS A 339 5.24 -2.52 -5.96
N GLU A 340 4.45 -1.56 -5.55
CA GLU A 340 4.48 -0.19 -6.07
C GLU A 340 5.73 0.55 -5.58
N ALA A 341 6.20 1.54 -6.35
CA ALA A 341 7.32 2.41 -5.99
C ALA A 341 7.01 3.88 -6.32
N TYR A 342 7.40 4.79 -5.44
CA TYR A 342 7.27 6.24 -5.61
C TYR A 342 8.59 6.97 -5.26
N PRO A 343 9.70 6.70 -5.94
CA PRO A 343 10.98 7.32 -5.61
C PRO A 343 10.94 8.84 -5.84
N GLY A 344 11.30 9.61 -4.80
CA GLY A 344 11.30 11.07 -4.84
C GLY A 344 9.91 11.73 -4.78
N VAL A 345 8.87 10.95 -4.51
CA VAL A 345 7.48 11.38 -4.39
C VAL A 345 7.08 11.28 -2.92
N PHE A 346 6.27 12.20 -2.39
CA PHE A 346 5.80 12.20 -0.99
C PHE A 346 6.91 12.31 0.08
N GLY A 347 8.07 12.88 -0.26
CA GLY A 347 9.16 13.11 0.69
C GLY A 347 9.66 11.82 1.33
N ALA A 348 9.82 11.82 2.65
CA ALA A 348 10.33 10.68 3.41
C ALA A 348 9.36 9.48 3.48
N PHE A 349 8.06 9.66 3.15
CA PHE A 349 7.03 8.64 3.30
C PHE A 349 6.89 7.70 2.11
N ALA A 350 7.63 7.91 1.04
CA ALA A 350 7.61 7.07 -0.15
C ALA A 350 9.00 6.48 -0.44
N GLY A 351 9.02 5.44 -1.27
CA GLY A 351 10.24 4.76 -1.62
C GLY A 351 10.68 3.74 -0.56
N PHE A 352 11.91 3.30 -0.71
CA PHE A 352 12.48 2.18 0.02
C PHE A 352 13.75 2.62 0.78
N ALA A 353 14.44 1.68 1.44
CA ALA A 353 15.71 1.97 2.09
C ALA A 353 16.68 2.66 1.13
N ASP A 354 17.51 3.60 1.64
CA ASP A 354 18.42 4.43 0.84
C ASP A 354 19.45 3.59 0.06
N ASP A 355 19.73 2.38 0.54
CA ASP A 355 20.60 1.39 -0.08
C ASP A 355 19.85 0.31 -0.88
N ALA A 356 18.54 0.47 -1.08
CA ALA A 356 17.76 -0.48 -1.86
C ALA A 356 18.17 -0.42 -3.34
N LEU A 357 18.42 -1.60 -3.91
CA LEU A 357 18.78 -1.75 -5.32
C LEU A 357 17.56 -2.20 -6.12
N VAL A 358 17.26 -1.46 -7.19
CA VAL A 358 16.32 -1.91 -8.23
C VAL A 358 17.13 -2.36 -9.44
N GLU A 359 16.96 -3.61 -9.83
CA GLU A 359 17.68 -4.21 -10.94
C GLU A 359 16.69 -5.01 -11.80
N ASP A 360 16.59 -4.64 -13.05
CA ASP A 360 15.71 -5.28 -14.04
C ASP A 360 14.26 -5.46 -13.57
N GLY A 361 13.69 -4.40 -12.98
CA GLY A 361 12.33 -4.38 -12.45
C GLY A 361 12.13 -5.15 -11.13
N MET A 362 13.21 -5.59 -10.50
CA MET A 362 13.19 -6.28 -9.21
C MET A 362 13.84 -5.44 -8.13
N ILE A 363 13.18 -5.29 -6.99
CA ILE A 363 13.77 -4.64 -5.82
C ILE A 363 14.31 -5.67 -4.84
N HIS A 364 15.53 -5.43 -4.35
CA HIS A 364 16.18 -6.26 -3.35
C HIS A 364 15.74 -5.85 -1.94
N LEU A 365 15.53 -6.84 -1.07
CA LEU A 365 15.20 -6.61 0.33
C LEU A 365 16.45 -6.60 1.20
N SER A 366 16.37 -5.85 2.30
CA SER A 366 17.43 -5.85 3.33
C SER A 366 17.11 -6.85 4.45
N ASP A 367 18.15 -7.31 5.15
CA ASP A 367 18.01 -8.22 6.31
C ASP A 367 17.82 -7.46 7.64
N ARG A 368 17.48 -6.17 7.61
CA ARG A 368 17.25 -5.39 8.83
C ARG A 368 16.05 -5.91 9.61
N PRO A 369 16.15 -6.09 10.94
CA PRO A 369 15.01 -6.49 11.75
C PRO A 369 13.84 -5.51 11.63
N GLY A 370 12.62 -6.01 11.74
CA GLY A 370 11.41 -5.21 11.52
C GLY A 370 11.12 -4.92 10.06
N ILE A 371 10.48 -3.79 9.81
CA ILE A 371 10.19 -3.27 8.46
C ILE A 371 11.49 -2.78 7.78
N GLY A 372 12.50 -2.41 8.58
CA GLY A 372 13.77 -1.92 8.08
C GLY A 372 13.79 -0.41 7.82
N PHE A 373 12.96 0.37 8.51
CA PHE A 373 12.95 1.84 8.43
C PHE A 373 14.29 2.49 8.77
N GLU A 374 15.13 1.81 9.53
CA GLU A 374 16.51 2.22 9.83
C GLU A 374 17.36 2.43 8.56
N GLY A 375 16.95 1.85 7.45
CA GLY A 375 17.55 2.06 6.12
C GLY A 375 17.08 3.32 5.40
N GLN A 376 16.05 4.02 5.89
CA GLN A 376 15.53 5.28 5.34
C GLN A 376 15.89 6.42 6.29
N LYS A 377 17.02 7.06 6.09
CA LYS A 377 17.63 8.02 7.03
C LYS A 377 16.67 9.13 7.44
N ASP A 378 16.01 9.77 6.48
CA ASP A 378 15.14 10.93 6.75
C ASP A 378 13.84 10.52 7.44
N LEU A 379 13.23 9.41 7.01
CA LEU A 379 12.04 8.85 7.65
C LEU A 379 12.35 8.38 9.07
N PHE A 380 13.45 7.66 9.26
CA PHE A 380 13.81 7.14 10.56
C PHE A 380 14.16 8.27 11.55
N ALA A 381 14.85 9.33 11.09
CA ALA A 381 15.08 10.53 11.91
C ALA A 381 13.76 11.19 12.36
N LEU A 382 12.75 11.26 11.47
CA LEU A 382 11.43 11.74 11.81
C LEU A 382 10.75 10.81 12.85
N MET A 383 10.80 9.49 12.65
CA MET A 383 10.24 8.51 13.58
C MET A 383 10.87 8.59 14.97
N GLN A 384 12.18 8.88 15.04
CA GLN A 384 12.87 9.05 16.32
C GLN A 384 12.43 10.30 17.11
N THR A 385 11.74 11.25 16.50
CA THR A 385 11.23 12.44 17.23
C THR A 385 10.07 12.11 18.18
N ILE A 386 9.51 10.91 18.07
CA ILE A 386 8.40 10.44 18.92
C ILE A 386 8.81 9.33 19.89
N ASN A 387 10.10 9.18 20.11
CA ASN A 387 10.66 8.24 21.10
C ASN A 387 10.56 8.75 22.54
#